data_e7d31e439fccfff65b0a19858a63101f
#
_entry.id   e7d31e439fccfff65b0a19858a63101f
#
_cell.length_a   1.000
_cell.length_b   1.000
_cell.length_c   1.000
_cell.angle_alpha   90.00
_cell.angle_beta   90.00
_cell.angle_gamma   90.00
#
_symmetry.space_group_name_H-M   'P 1'
#
loop_
_entity.id
_entity.type
_entity.pdbx_description
1 polymer ?
#
loop_
_entity_poly.entity_id
_entity_poly.type
_entity_poly.pdbx_seq_one_letter_code
_entity_poly.pdbx_strand_id
1 'polypeptide(L)'
;MSKKATNIILIIYVIALTVLVIGATYAHFTYIKVSRVSPKVDVEAATLNYIMFDIGSPIFINPTTENFTEGMDNLTGKTYASVFLKRENGTEVSKLKYNLYLEISDNSLTYSTVSKTPELLLNVYDPDGKEVKEIEGLTYVTIKDGKNNEIRGFDITEGLGRYYITKSREISTTNEITEKWDAKVTYVNLKESQDGNLEKVLNGLIRIEKAEE
;
A
#
# COMPACT_ATOMS: atom_id res chain seq x y z
N MET A 1 42.44 -21.23 30.47
CA MET A 1 42.11 -19.79 30.45
C MET A 1 41.73 -19.35 31.87
N SER A 2 42.28 -18.23 32.36
CA SER A 2 41.94 -17.80 33.72
C SER A 2 40.48 -17.28 33.75
N LYS A 3 39.77 -17.49 34.87
CA LYS A 3 38.37 -17.01 35.05
C LYS A 3 38.21 -15.51 34.75
N LYS A 4 39.27 -14.71 34.98
CA LYS A 4 39.25 -13.26 34.61
C LYS A 4 39.23 -13.05 33.08
N ALA A 5 39.96 -13.82 32.30
CA ALA A 5 39.98 -13.71 30.85
C ALA A 5 38.61 -14.10 30.24
N THR A 6 37.97 -15.13 30.78
CA THR A 6 36.62 -15.55 30.34
C THR A 6 35.57 -14.47 30.60
N ASN A 7 35.63 -13.84 31.78
CA ASN A 7 34.67 -12.73 32.10
C ASN A 7 34.86 -11.51 31.19
N ILE A 8 36.12 -11.16 30.87
CA ILE A 8 36.39 -10.03 29.95
C ILE A 8 35.86 -10.33 28.55
N ILE A 9 36.06 -11.54 28.02
CA ILE A 9 35.53 -11.94 26.72
C ILE A 9 34.00 -11.89 26.72
N LEU A 10 33.36 -12.36 27.79
CA LEU A 10 31.90 -12.33 27.92
C LEU A 10 31.35 -10.89 27.91
N ILE A 11 32.01 -9.97 28.63
CA ILE A 11 31.62 -8.55 28.64
C ILE A 11 31.73 -7.92 27.24
N ILE A 12 32.86 -8.20 26.54
CA ILE A 12 33.06 -7.69 25.18
C ILE A 12 31.98 -8.23 24.24
N TYR A 13 31.63 -9.52 24.36
CA TYR A 13 30.58 -10.13 23.55
C TYR A 13 29.21 -9.50 23.78
N VAL A 14 28.83 -9.25 25.04
CA VAL A 14 27.58 -8.58 25.40
C VAL A 14 27.52 -7.17 24.82
N ILE A 15 28.61 -6.40 24.94
CA ILE A 15 28.69 -5.04 24.39
C ILE A 15 28.54 -5.07 22.86
N ALA A 16 29.23 -5.97 22.18
CA ALA A 16 29.15 -6.12 20.72
C ALA A 16 27.73 -6.47 20.28
N LEU A 17 27.05 -7.37 20.98
CA LEU A 17 25.69 -7.77 20.70
C LEU A 17 24.69 -6.61 20.90
N THR A 18 24.88 -5.81 21.97
CA THR A 18 24.05 -4.63 22.23
C THR A 18 24.21 -3.58 21.12
N VAL A 19 25.44 -3.31 20.67
CA VAL A 19 25.72 -2.36 19.58
C VAL A 19 25.07 -2.84 18.26
N LEU A 20 25.12 -4.16 18.00
CA LEU A 20 24.52 -4.76 16.80
C LEU A 20 22.99 -4.61 16.82
N VAL A 21 22.34 -4.88 17.95
CA VAL A 21 20.88 -4.72 18.09
C VAL A 21 20.46 -3.25 17.93
N ILE A 22 21.18 -2.31 18.58
CA ILE A 22 20.90 -0.87 18.44
C ILE A 22 21.11 -0.43 16.99
N GLY A 23 22.17 -0.88 16.32
CA GLY A 23 22.47 -0.56 14.94
C GLY A 23 21.40 -1.09 13.98
N ALA A 24 20.97 -2.34 14.16
CA ALA A 24 19.92 -2.95 13.33
C ALA A 24 18.57 -2.22 13.55
N THR A 25 18.24 -1.90 14.80
CA THR A 25 17.01 -1.16 15.13
C THR A 25 17.03 0.26 14.51
N TYR A 26 18.16 0.96 14.62
CA TYR A 26 18.33 2.28 14.03
C TYR A 26 18.23 2.24 12.50
N ALA A 27 18.88 1.26 11.86
CA ALA A 27 18.80 1.06 10.40
C ALA A 27 17.36 0.77 9.96
N HIS A 28 16.63 -0.05 10.71
CA HIS A 28 15.23 -0.37 10.42
C HIS A 28 14.33 0.88 10.55
N PHE A 29 14.47 1.66 11.62
CA PHE A 29 13.72 2.92 11.79
C PHE A 29 14.10 3.98 10.76
N THR A 30 15.38 4.05 10.35
CA THR A 30 15.82 4.98 9.31
C THR A 30 15.27 4.57 7.95
N TYR A 31 15.25 3.29 7.63
CA TYR A 31 14.65 2.76 6.41
C TYR A 31 13.14 3.08 6.33
N ILE A 32 12.39 2.87 7.43
CA ILE A 32 10.97 3.22 7.50
C ILE A 32 10.77 4.74 7.37
N LYS A 33 11.66 5.56 7.94
CA LYS A 33 11.57 7.03 7.85
C LYS A 33 11.85 7.55 6.44
N VAL A 34 12.82 6.95 5.74
CA VAL A 34 13.16 7.30 4.34
C VAL A 34 12.04 6.87 3.39
N SER A 35 11.33 5.77 3.69
CA SER A 35 10.16 5.34 2.91
C SER A 35 8.95 6.29 3.05
N ARG A 36 8.96 7.19 4.03
CA ARG A 36 7.90 8.19 4.26
C ARG A 36 8.20 9.57 3.69
N VAL A 37 9.31 9.74 3.01
CA VAL A 37 9.59 11.01 2.35
C VAL A 37 8.77 11.07 1.07
N SER A 38 7.65 11.79 1.10
CA SER A 38 6.98 12.25 -0.11
C SER A 38 8.01 12.99 -0.96
N PRO A 39 8.24 12.60 -2.20
CA PRO A 39 9.15 13.35 -3.05
C PRO A 39 8.58 14.76 -3.25
N LYS A 40 9.21 15.76 -2.63
CA LYS A 40 9.01 17.14 -3.04
C LYS A 40 9.65 17.27 -4.42
N VAL A 41 8.82 17.42 -5.43
CA VAL A 41 9.31 17.79 -6.76
C VAL A 41 9.35 19.32 -6.78
N ASP A 42 10.53 19.88 -6.58
CA ASP A 42 10.75 21.31 -6.87
C ASP A 42 10.79 21.45 -8.39
N VAL A 43 9.80 22.14 -8.96
CA VAL A 43 9.77 22.51 -10.37
C VAL A 43 10.24 23.94 -10.47
N GLU A 44 11.33 24.17 -11.22
CA GLU A 44 11.89 25.49 -11.48
C GLU A 44 10.90 26.49 -12.11
N ALA A 45 11.05 27.71 -11.67
CA ALA A 45 10.14 28.84 -11.87
C ALA A 45 10.05 29.35 -13.32
N ALA A 46 8.81 29.40 -13.84
CA ALA A 46 8.31 30.54 -14.62
C ALA A 46 6.79 30.74 -14.45
N THR A 47 6.08 29.76 -13.90
CA THR A 47 4.69 29.90 -13.42
C THR A 47 4.58 29.11 -12.11
N LEU A 48 4.34 29.81 -11.02
CA LEU A 48 4.29 29.26 -9.67
C LEU A 48 3.08 28.30 -9.49
N ASN A 49 3.19 27.10 -10.04
CA ASN A 49 2.26 26.01 -9.74
C ASN A 49 2.87 25.15 -8.63
N TYR A 50 2.21 25.10 -7.50
CA TYR A 50 2.59 24.21 -6.42
C TYR A 50 1.87 22.87 -6.60
N ILE A 51 2.65 21.80 -6.77
CA ILE A 51 2.15 20.44 -6.89
C ILE A 51 2.65 19.65 -5.69
N MET A 52 1.75 18.94 -5.02
CA MET A 52 2.11 18.03 -3.94
C MET A 52 1.39 16.70 -4.14
N PHE A 53 2.18 15.61 -4.06
CA PHE A 53 1.67 14.26 -3.97
C PHE A 53 1.85 13.75 -2.56
N ASP A 54 0.77 13.23 -1.97
CA ASP A 54 0.79 12.59 -0.67
C ASP A 54 0.21 11.18 -0.77
N ILE A 55 0.85 10.22 -0.13
CA ILE A 55 0.43 8.82 -0.13
C ILE A 55 0.36 8.28 1.28
N GLY A 56 -0.63 7.42 1.52
CA GLY A 56 -0.82 6.75 2.80
C GLY A 56 0.25 5.69 3.09
N SER A 57 0.12 5.05 4.24
CA SER A 57 0.99 3.93 4.61
C SER A 57 0.81 2.75 3.64
N PRO A 58 1.86 1.94 3.43
CA PRO A 58 1.73 0.70 2.69
C PRO A 58 0.63 -0.20 3.25
N ILE A 59 -0.05 -0.91 2.35
CA ILE A 59 -0.95 -1.99 2.73
C ILE A 59 -0.10 -3.21 3.07
N PHE A 60 -0.33 -3.77 4.24
CA PHE A 60 0.27 -5.02 4.68
C PHE A 60 -0.83 -5.97 5.11
N ILE A 61 -0.90 -7.14 4.47
CA ILE A 61 -1.83 -8.23 4.81
C ILE A 61 -0.99 -9.44 5.20
N ASN A 62 -1.22 -9.95 6.38
CA ASN A 62 -0.59 -11.18 6.88
C ASN A 62 -1.64 -11.98 7.66
N PRO A 63 -2.29 -12.96 7.02
CA PRO A 63 -3.25 -13.84 7.69
C PRO A 63 -2.55 -14.74 8.72
N THR A 64 -3.06 -14.74 9.94
CA THR A 64 -2.61 -15.59 11.04
C THR A 64 -3.71 -16.57 11.42
N THR A 65 -3.40 -17.54 12.29
CA THR A 65 -4.38 -18.51 12.79
C THR A 65 -5.61 -17.85 13.41
N GLU A 66 -5.45 -16.66 14.02
CA GLU A 66 -6.55 -15.90 14.60
C GLU A 66 -7.55 -15.41 13.55
N ASN A 67 -7.10 -15.15 12.31
CA ASN A 67 -7.96 -14.67 11.23
C ASN A 67 -8.86 -15.77 10.64
N PHE A 68 -8.57 -17.05 10.91
CA PHE A 68 -9.32 -18.19 10.38
C PHE A 68 -10.27 -18.83 11.42
N THR A 69 -10.38 -18.24 12.60
CA THR A 69 -11.36 -18.68 13.60
C THR A 69 -12.77 -18.40 13.11
N GLU A 70 -13.69 -19.36 13.27
CA GLU A 70 -15.09 -19.22 12.86
C GLU A 70 -15.72 -17.95 13.45
N GLY A 71 -16.38 -17.17 12.60
CA GLY A 71 -17.02 -15.92 12.98
C GLY A 71 -16.11 -14.69 13.03
N MET A 72 -14.83 -14.80 12.74
CA MET A 72 -13.94 -13.66 12.63
C MET A 72 -14.24 -12.80 11.40
N ASP A 73 -13.87 -11.53 11.50
CA ASP A 73 -14.02 -10.57 10.41
C ASP A 73 -12.93 -10.74 9.33
N ASN A 74 -13.19 -10.20 8.15
CA ASN A 74 -12.22 -10.12 7.09
C ASN A 74 -11.04 -9.23 7.51
N LEU A 75 -9.80 -9.63 7.18
CA LEU A 75 -8.61 -8.80 7.43
C LEU A 75 -8.53 -7.70 6.37
N THR A 76 -8.31 -6.45 6.78
CA THR A 76 -8.29 -5.31 5.84
C THR A 76 -7.07 -4.42 6.03
N GLY A 77 -6.46 -4.02 4.91
CA GLY A 77 -5.49 -2.94 4.82
C GLY A 77 -6.05 -1.77 4.03
N LYS A 78 -5.75 -0.54 4.45
CA LYS A 78 -6.21 0.68 3.78
C LYS A 78 -5.05 1.61 3.50
N THR A 79 -5.16 2.35 2.41
CA THR A 79 -4.22 3.41 2.03
C THR A 79 -4.97 4.48 1.24
N TYR A 80 -4.30 5.57 0.98
CA TYR A 80 -4.83 6.66 0.15
C TYR A 80 -3.73 7.26 -0.72
N ALA A 81 -4.16 8.01 -1.72
CA ALA A 81 -3.32 8.88 -2.51
C ALA A 81 -4.00 10.24 -2.67
N SER A 82 -3.25 11.33 -2.55
CA SER A 82 -3.74 12.68 -2.69
C SER A 82 -2.88 13.48 -3.65
N VAL A 83 -3.52 14.16 -4.57
CA VAL A 83 -2.91 15.08 -5.52
C VAL A 83 -3.42 16.48 -5.24
N PHE A 84 -2.52 17.37 -4.88
CA PHE A 84 -2.82 18.77 -4.66
C PHE A 84 -2.19 19.61 -5.76
N LEU A 85 -2.97 20.49 -6.36
CA LEU A 85 -2.54 21.48 -7.34
C LEU A 85 -2.98 22.85 -6.88
N LYS A 86 -2.05 23.76 -6.69
CA LYS A 86 -2.32 25.16 -6.37
C LYS A 86 -1.62 26.08 -7.35
N ARG A 87 -2.30 27.13 -7.70
CA ARG A 87 -1.74 28.22 -8.49
C ARG A 87 -1.43 29.42 -7.60
N GLU A 88 -0.22 29.96 -7.73
CA GLU A 88 0.15 31.25 -7.15
C GLU A 88 0.21 32.31 -8.25
N ASN A 89 -0.76 33.23 -8.24
CA ASN A 89 -0.85 34.44 -9.07
C ASN A 89 -0.96 34.24 -10.60
N GLY A 90 -2.09 34.59 -11.15
CA GLY A 90 -2.31 34.70 -12.59
C GLY A 90 -3.73 34.36 -13.04
N THR A 91 -4.06 34.66 -14.30
CA THR A 91 -5.39 34.47 -14.91
C THR A 91 -5.56 33.18 -15.69
N GLU A 92 -4.46 32.47 -15.95
CA GLU A 92 -4.49 31.20 -16.72
C GLU A 92 -4.75 29.99 -15.83
N VAL A 93 -5.35 28.96 -16.37
CA VAL A 93 -5.64 27.70 -15.68
C VAL A 93 -4.36 26.90 -15.52
N SER A 94 -4.09 26.42 -14.30
CA SER A 94 -3.06 25.42 -14.06
C SER A 94 -3.58 24.05 -14.37
N LYS A 95 -2.79 23.23 -15.03
CA LYS A 95 -3.14 21.85 -15.40
C LYS A 95 -2.04 20.89 -14.93
N LEU A 96 -2.46 19.72 -14.51
CA LEU A 96 -1.58 18.61 -14.16
C LEU A 96 -2.18 17.32 -14.70
N LYS A 97 -1.34 16.52 -15.36
CA LYS A 97 -1.68 15.13 -15.68
C LYS A 97 -0.87 14.20 -14.80
N TYR A 98 -1.52 13.17 -14.27
CA TYR A 98 -0.89 12.19 -13.43
C TYR A 98 -1.39 10.77 -13.68
N ASN A 99 -0.57 9.80 -13.34
CA ASN A 99 -0.91 8.39 -13.28
C ASN A 99 -1.05 7.97 -11.81
N LEU A 100 -2.00 7.13 -11.53
CA LEU A 100 -2.19 6.49 -10.23
C LEU A 100 -2.21 4.98 -10.43
N TYR A 101 -1.41 4.26 -9.65
CA TYR A 101 -1.36 2.80 -9.69
C TYR A 101 -1.13 2.18 -8.32
N LEU A 102 -1.62 0.95 -8.15
CA LEU A 102 -1.23 0.08 -7.05
C LEU A 102 0.03 -0.68 -7.47
N GLU A 103 1.08 -0.61 -6.68
CA GLU A 103 2.28 -1.42 -6.81
C GLU A 103 2.26 -2.51 -5.72
N ILE A 104 2.15 -3.77 -6.13
CA ILE A 104 2.28 -4.93 -5.25
C ILE A 104 3.71 -5.42 -5.38
N SER A 105 4.53 -5.13 -4.37
CA SER A 105 5.97 -5.43 -4.37
C SER A 105 6.29 -6.83 -3.89
N ASP A 106 5.41 -7.40 -3.07
CA ASP A 106 5.54 -8.75 -2.54
C ASP A 106 4.15 -9.34 -2.32
N ASN A 107 3.93 -10.55 -2.83
CA ASN A 107 2.70 -11.30 -2.62
C ASN A 107 3.01 -12.80 -2.66
N SER A 108 2.95 -13.44 -1.50
CA SER A 108 3.10 -14.88 -1.36
C SER A 108 1.77 -15.62 -1.22
N LEU A 109 0.66 -14.87 -1.18
CA LEU A 109 -0.71 -15.42 -1.09
C LEU A 109 -1.13 -16.07 -2.42
N THR A 110 -1.95 -17.10 -2.33
CA THR A 110 -2.44 -17.87 -3.46
C THR A 110 -3.92 -18.22 -3.26
N TYR A 111 -4.57 -18.75 -4.31
CA TYR A 111 -5.88 -19.39 -4.16
C TYR A 111 -5.73 -20.67 -3.35
N SER A 112 -5.88 -20.60 -2.04
CA SER A 112 -5.63 -21.71 -1.13
C SER A 112 -6.83 -22.66 -0.98
N THR A 113 -8.04 -22.19 -1.30
CA THR A 113 -9.26 -22.98 -1.21
C THR A 113 -9.39 -24.01 -2.34
N VAL A 114 -10.15 -25.08 -2.11
CA VAL A 114 -10.47 -26.09 -3.14
C VAL A 114 -11.26 -25.48 -4.29
N SER A 115 -12.16 -24.57 -3.98
CA SER A 115 -12.99 -23.86 -4.98
C SER A 115 -12.22 -22.85 -5.81
N LYS A 116 -10.95 -22.51 -5.45
CA LYS A 116 -10.17 -21.44 -6.07
C LYS A 116 -10.89 -20.08 -6.04
N THR A 117 -11.67 -19.85 -4.99
CA THR A 117 -12.34 -18.57 -4.78
C THR A 117 -11.30 -17.48 -4.51
N PRO A 118 -11.43 -16.28 -5.10
CA PRO A 118 -10.58 -15.14 -4.78
C PRO A 118 -10.54 -14.84 -3.27
N GLU A 119 -9.34 -14.63 -2.73
CA GLU A 119 -9.13 -14.41 -1.31
C GLU A 119 -8.71 -12.98 -0.98
N LEU A 120 -8.10 -12.27 -1.96
CA LEU A 120 -7.72 -10.87 -1.84
C LEU A 120 -8.49 -10.01 -2.82
N LEU A 121 -9.24 -9.05 -2.30
CA LEU A 121 -10.01 -8.12 -3.10
C LEU A 121 -9.55 -6.67 -2.87
N LEU A 122 -9.31 -5.95 -3.97
CA LEU A 122 -9.00 -4.53 -3.98
C LEU A 122 -10.27 -3.72 -4.30
N ASN A 123 -10.58 -2.74 -3.46
CA ASN A 123 -11.53 -1.69 -3.75
C ASN A 123 -10.79 -0.36 -3.85
N VAL A 124 -11.14 0.45 -4.84
CA VAL A 124 -10.64 1.80 -5.02
C VAL A 124 -11.82 2.75 -5.15
N TYR A 125 -11.71 3.90 -4.50
CA TYR A 125 -12.69 4.98 -4.58
C TYR A 125 -12.03 6.22 -5.15
N ASP A 126 -12.69 6.81 -6.14
CA ASP A 126 -12.24 8.03 -6.78
C ASP A 126 -12.44 9.28 -5.88
N PRO A 127 -11.96 10.46 -6.29
CA PRO A 127 -12.14 11.70 -5.52
C PRO A 127 -13.58 12.09 -5.24
N ASP A 128 -14.53 11.60 -6.01
CA ASP A 128 -15.97 11.80 -5.79
C ASP A 128 -16.58 10.77 -4.82
N GLY A 129 -15.75 9.83 -4.30
CA GLY A 129 -16.18 8.73 -3.44
C GLY A 129 -16.88 7.60 -4.20
N LYS A 130 -16.82 7.58 -5.54
CA LYS A 130 -17.38 6.51 -6.35
C LYS A 130 -16.39 5.37 -6.47
N GLU A 131 -16.90 4.15 -6.36
CA GLU A 131 -16.09 2.96 -6.53
C GLU A 131 -15.66 2.78 -7.99
N VAL A 132 -14.35 2.62 -8.21
CA VAL A 132 -13.79 2.26 -9.51
C VAL A 132 -14.22 0.83 -9.85
N LYS A 133 -14.67 0.60 -11.08
CA LYS A 133 -15.19 -0.69 -11.55
C LYS A 133 -14.35 -1.33 -12.65
N GLU A 134 -13.35 -0.60 -13.15
CA GLU A 134 -12.46 -1.07 -14.21
C GLU A 134 -11.02 -0.72 -13.86
N ILE A 135 -10.16 -1.72 -13.80
CA ILE A 135 -8.70 -1.61 -13.69
C ILE A 135 -8.12 -2.58 -14.71
N GLU A 136 -7.27 -2.08 -15.60
CA GLU A 136 -6.63 -2.89 -16.62
C GLU A 136 -5.85 -4.07 -16.02
N GLY A 137 -6.09 -5.26 -16.50
CA GLY A 137 -5.42 -6.48 -16.04
C GLY A 137 -6.02 -7.10 -14.77
N LEU A 138 -7.09 -6.53 -14.20
CA LEU A 138 -7.79 -7.09 -13.04
C LEU A 138 -9.25 -7.44 -13.35
N THR A 139 -9.74 -8.49 -12.73
CA THR A 139 -11.15 -8.91 -12.82
C THR A 139 -11.92 -8.44 -11.61
N TYR A 140 -13.04 -7.73 -11.83
CA TYR A 140 -13.94 -7.34 -10.76
C TYR A 140 -14.91 -8.49 -10.44
N VAL A 141 -14.94 -8.91 -9.18
CA VAL A 141 -15.71 -10.08 -8.71
C VAL A 141 -16.64 -9.73 -7.56
N THR A 142 -17.62 -10.60 -7.35
CA THR A 142 -18.49 -10.61 -6.15
C THR A 142 -18.42 -11.99 -5.55
N ILE A 143 -18.03 -12.09 -4.30
CA ILE A 143 -17.94 -13.36 -3.55
C ILE A 143 -18.69 -13.24 -2.23
N LYS A 144 -18.89 -14.35 -1.54
CA LYS A 144 -19.46 -14.38 -0.19
C LYS A 144 -18.40 -14.76 0.82
N ASP A 145 -18.32 -13.99 1.91
CA ASP A 145 -17.48 -14.33 3.04
C ASP A 145 -18.07 -15.48 3.90
N GLY A 146 -17.35 -15.89 4.92
CA GLY A 146 -17.77 -16.93 5.86
C GLY A 146 -19.08 -16.62 6.59
N LYS A 147 -19.46 -15.33 6.68
CA LYS A 147 -20.72 -14.84 7.28
C LYS A 147 -21.85 -14.66 6.27
N ASN A 148 -21.67 -15.07 5.02
CA ASN A 148 -22.56 -14.85 3.87
C ASN A 148 -22.74 -13.39 3.43
N ASN A 149 -21.88 -12.48 3.86
CA ASN A 149 -21.89 -11.11 3.32
C ASN A 149 -21.31 -11.10 1.91
N GLU A 150 -21.91 -10.30 1.02
CA GLU A 150 -21.34 -10.04 -0.29
C GLU A 150 -20.15 -9.09 -0.18
N ILE A 151 -19.00 -9.57 -0.63
CA ILE A 151 -17.78 -8.79 -0.75
C ILE A 151 -17.47 -8.61 -2.24
N ARG A 152 -17.22 -7.39 -2.65
CA ARG A 152 -16.95 -7.05 -4.05
C ARG A 152 -15.58 -6.39 -4.15
N GLY A 153 -14.93 -6.52 -5.29
CA GLY A 153 -13.67 -5.88 -5.56
C GLY A 153 -12.92 -6.53 -6.71
N PHE A 154 -11.76 -5.99 -7.04
CA PHE A 154 -10.86 -6.59 -8.02
C PHE A 154 -10.07 -7.72 -7.38
N ASP A 155 -10.03 -8.85 -8.03
CA ASP A 155 -9.22 -9.99 -7.60
C ASP A 155 -7.73 -9.69 -7.78
N ILE A 156 -7.00 -9.70 -6.67
CA ILE A 156 -5.54 -9.54 -6.60
C ILE A 156 -4.88 -10.69 -5.84
N THR A 157 -5.55 -11.83 -5.70
CA THR A 157 -5.09 -12.96 -4.86
C THR A 157 -3.67 -13.40 -5.18
N GLU A 158 -3.30 -13.49 -6.45
CA GLU A 158 -1.93 -13.79 -6.90
C GLU A 158 -1.31 -12.58 -7.63
N GLY A 159 -1.88 -11.39 -7.39
CA GLY A 159 -1.43 -10.16 -8.06
C GLY A 159 -0.01 -9.77 -7.65
N LEU A 160 0.81 -9.38 -8.62
CA LEU A 160 2.16 -8.86 -8.43
C LEU A 160 2.46 -7.81 -9.49
N GLY A 161 3.20 -6.76 -9.13
CA GLY A 161 3.58 -5.70 -10.05
C GLY A 161 2.66 -4.48 -9.99
N ARG A 162 2.45 -3.80 -11.11
CA ARG A 162 1.74 -2.51 -11.20
C ARG A 162 0.39 -2.65 -11.87
N TYR A 163 -0.63 -2.11 -11.23
CA TYR A 163 -1.99 -2.03 -11.73
C TYR A 163 -2.44 -0.57 -11.78
N TYR A 164 -2.58 -0.03 -12.99
CA TYR A 164 -2.97 1.35 -13.19
C TYR A 164 -4.45 1.56 -12.86
N ILE A 165 -4.70 2.36 -11.83
CA ILE A 165 -6.04 2.79 -11.42
C ILE A 165 -6.55 3.86 -12.38
N THR A 166 -5.68 4.80 -12.73
CA THR A 166 -5.95 5.77 -13.80
C THR A 166 -4.65 6.16 -14.50
N LYS A 167 -4.75 6.45 -15.80
CA LYS A 167 -3.65 6.93 -16.65
C LYS A 167 -3.99 8.31 -17.18
N SER A 168 -3.02 9.21 -17.17
CA SER A 168 -3.12 10.58 -17.72
C SER A 168 -4.35 11.35 -17.24
N ARG A 169 -4.74 11.14 -15.97
CA ARG A 169 -5.84 11.92 -15.38
C ARG A 169 -5.44 13.37 -15.31
N GLU A 170 -6.25 14.24 -15.91
CA GLU A 170 -6.03 15.68 -15.91
C GLU A 170 -6.85 16.33 -14.79
N ILE A 171 -6.18 17.14 -13.97
CA ILE A 171 -6.80 18.11 -13.07
C ILE A 171 -6.43 19.51 -13.49
N SER A 172 -7.35 20.43 -13.29
CA SER A 172 -7.15 21.84 -13.64
C SER A 172 -7.77 22.76 -12.60
N THR A 173 -7.12 23.89 -12.32
CA THR A 173 -7.61 24.86 -11.36
C THR A 173 -7.17 26.28 -11.70
N THR A 174 -7.96 27.26 -11.30
CA THR A 174 -7.60 28.68 -11.28
C THR A 174 -7.13 29.16 -9.91
N ASN A 175 -7.27 28.34 -8.86
CA ASN A 175 -6.85 28.63 -7.49
C ASN A 175 -6.16 27.41 -6.88
N GLU A 176 -6.92 26.48 -6.29
CA GLU A 176 -6.41 25.22 -5.73
C GLU A 176 -7.42 24.09 -5.91
N ILE A 177 -6.93 22.87 -6.00
CA ILE A 177 -7.72 21.65 -6.06
C ILE A 177 -6.98 20.51 -5.37
N THR A 178 -7.73 19.66 -4.69
CA THR A 178 -7.23 18.41 -4.11
C THR A 178 -8.09 17.26 -4.60
N GLU A 179 -7.45 16.25 -5.16
CA GLU A 179 -8.09 14.96 -5.44
C GLU A 179 -7.54 13.93 -4.46
N LYS A 180 -8.44 13.21 -3.79
CA LYS A 180 -8.08 12.13 -2.87
C LYS A 180 -8.70 10.82 -3.34
N TRP A 181 -7.85 9.81 -3.46
CA TRP A 181 -8.20 8.45 -3.79
C TRP A 181 -8.04 7.57 -2.55
N ASP A 182 -9.01 6.75 -2.27
CA ASP A 182 -8.93 5.78 -1.17
C ASP A 182 -8.87 4.36 -1.74
N ALA A 183 -8.03 3.51 -1.16
CA ALA A 183 -7.93 2.10 -1.52
C ALA A 183 -7.99 1.21 -0.28
N LYS A 184 -8.65 0.08 -0.44
CA LYS A 184 -8.80 -0.95 0.58
C LYS A 184 -8.52 -2.31 -0.02
N VAL A 185 -7.63 -3.07 0.58
CA VAL A 185 -7.45 -4.50 0.30
C VAL A 185 -8.11 -5.30 1.41
N THR A 186 -8.90 -6.29 1.03
CA THR A 186 -9.59 -7.18 1.95
C THR A 186 -9.13 -8.60 1.70
N TYR A 187 -8.54 -9.25 2.70
CA TYR A 187 -8.39 -10.69 2.73
C TYR A 187 -9.70 -11.26 3.27
N VAL A 188 -10.40 -11.99 2.41
CA VAL A 188 -11.75 -12.45 2.69
C VAL A 188 -11.69 -13.78 3.42
N ASN A 189 -12.27 -13.83 4.62
CA ASN A 189 -12.44 -15.09 5.36
C ASN A 189 -13.57 -15.90 4.73
N LEU A 190 -13.22 -16.96 4.02
CA LEU A 190 -14.16 -17.86 3.34
C LEU A 190 -14.66 -18.97 4.27
N LYS A 191 -15.66 -19.74 3.83
CA LYS A 191 -16.12 -20.92 4.57
C LYS A 191 -15.21 -22.15 4.42
N GLU A 192 -14.32 -22.12 3.43
CA GLU A 192 -13.37 -23.19 3.15
C GLU A 192 -12.07 -22.96 3.94
N SER A 193 -11.28 -24.02 4.16
CA SER A 193 -9.96 -23.88 4.75
C SER A 193 -9.06 -23.02 3.86
N GLN A 194 -8.40 -22.05 4.46
CA GLN A 194 -7.42 -21.15 3.86
C GLN A 194 -6.04 -21.33 4.48
N ASP A 195 -5.78 -22.48 5.11
CA ASP A 195 -4.52 -22.79 5.83
C ASP A 195 -3.30 -22.64 4.93
N GLY A 196 -3.46 -22.82 3.61
CA GLY A 196 -2.40 -22.60 2.63
C GLY A 196 -1.86 -21.16 2.58
N ASN A 197 -2.58 -20.20 3.15
CA ASN A 197 -2.20 -18.79 3.23
C ASN A 197 -1.78 -18.32 4.62
N LEU A 198 -1.67 -19.25 5.60
CA LEU A 198 -1.14 -18.91 6.92
C LEU A 198 0.29 -18.37 6.83
N GLU A 199 0.55 -17.28 7.58
CA GLU A 199 1.85 -16.60 7.68
C GLU A 199 2.41 -16.05 6.36
N LYS A 200 1.64 -16.13 5.27
CA LYS A 200 1.99 -15.49 4.00
C LYS A 200 1.66 -14.01 4.04
N VAL A 201 2.28 -13.25 3.15
CA VAL A 201 2.18 -11.79 3.18
C VAL A 201 1.81 -11.21 1.81
N LEU A 202 1.14 -10.05 1.86
CA LEU A 202 1.05 -9.11 0.74
C LEU A 202 1.55 -7.75 1.22
N ASN A 203 2.43 -7.14 0.41
CA ASN A 203 2.86 -5.76 0.53
C ASN A 203 2.46 -4.98 -0.72
N GLY A 204 1.69 -3.92 -0.55
CA GLY A 204 1.26 -3.06 -1.63
C GLY A 204 1.30 -1.59 -1.23
N LEU A 205 1.51 -0.72 -2.21
CA LEU A 205 1.54 0.72 -2.01
C LEU A 205 0.88 1.41 -3.21
N ILE A 206 0.05 2.42 -2.95
CA ILE A 206 -0.39 3.32 -4.00
C ILE A 206 0.76 4.26 -4.36
N ARG A 207 0.93 4.47 -5.66
CA ARG A 207 1.91 5.39 -6.26
C ARG A 207 1.21 6.40 -7.14
N ILE A 208 1.75 7.63 -7.09
CA ILE A 208 1.39 8.70 -8.01
C ILE A 208 2.65 9.10 -8.76
N GLU A 209 2.54 9.29 -10.06
CA GLU A 209 3.59 9.85 -10.88
C GLU A 209 3.01 10.90 -11.84
N LYS A 210 3.78 11.94 -12.15
CA LYS A 210 3.39 12.90 -13.19
C LYS A 210 3.36 12.15 -14.52
N ALA A 211 2.25 12.27 -15.27
CA ALA A 211 2.20 11.71 -16.62
C ALA A 211 3.08 12.54 -17.56
N GLU A 212 3.77 11.87 -18.46
CA GLU A 212 4.51 12.53 -19.56
C GLU A 212 3.50 13.19 -20.52
N GLU A 213 3.88 14.33 -21.07
CA GLU A 213 3.10 15.08 -22.06
C GLU A 213 3.14 14.42 -23.44
#